data_a7b782713c7f60fe85937dbf7d626c90
#
_entry.id   a7b782713c7f60fe85937dbf7d626c90
#
_cell.length_a   1.000
_cell.length_b   1.000
_cell.length_c   1.000
_cell.angle_alpha   90.00
_cell.angle_beta   90.00
_cell.angle_gamma   90.00
#
_symmetry.space_group_name_H-M   'P 1'
#
loop_
_entity.id
_entity.type
_entity.pdbx_description
1 polymer ?
#
loop_
_entity_poly.entity_id
_entity_poly.type
_entity_poly.pdbx_seq_one_letter_code
_entity_poly.pdbx_strand_id
1 'polypeptide(L)' 'MEKEVLIKKLKKLSSDKNGDYETTHYRADRLLIEYINDKEIEDAYDDVGKW' A
#
# COMPACT_ATOMS: atom_id res chain seq x y z
N MET A 1 -8.86 -2.05 8.52
CA MET A 1 -8.92 -0.58 8.31
C MET A 1 -10.16 -0.24 7.50
N GLU A 2 -10.77 0.87 7.79
CA GLU A 2 -11.97 1.29 7.06
C GLU A 2 -11.62 1.97 5.75
N LYS A 3 -12.57 1.94 4.82
CA LYS A 3 -12.40 2.50 3.48
C LYS A 3 -11.97 3.97 3.53
N GLU A 4 -12.62 4.76 4.37
CA GLU A 4 -12.32 6.18 4.48
C GLU A 4 -10.90 6.42 4.99
N VAL A 5 -10.44 5.59 5.90
CA VAL A 5 -9.08 5.67 6.43
C VAL A 5 -8.07 5.35 5.32
N LEU A 6 -8.35 4.30 4.55
CA LEU A 6 -7.50 3.95 3.43
C LEU A 6 -7.40 5.09 2.42
N ILE A 7 -8.54 5.68 2.07
CA ILE A 7 -8.57 6.78 1.11
C ILE A 7 -7.73 7.95 1.61
N LYS A 8 -7.85 8.31 2.88
CA LYS A 8 -7.06 9.40 3.46
C LYS A 8 -5.57 9.12 3.39
N LYS A 9 -5.17 7.91 3.73
CA LYS A 9 -3.77 7.52 3.71
C LYS A 9 -3.21 7.53 2.29
N LEU A 10 -3.97 7.05 1.32
CA LEU A 10 -3.55 7.08 -0.08
C LEU A 10 -3.41 8.50 -0.59
N LYS A 11 -4.35 9.37 -0.25
CA LYS A 11 -4.27 10.79 -0.65
C LYS A 11 -3.05 11.46 -0.03
N LYS A 12 -2.72 11.13 1.20
CA LYS A 12 -1.52 11.68 1.85
C LYS A 12 -0.27 11.25 1.12
N LEU A 13 -0.17 9.98 0.74
CA LEU A 13 0.97 9.49 -0.04
C LEU A 13 1.05 10.18 -1.40
N SER A 14 -0.08 10.39 -2.03
CA SER A 14 -0.15 11.08 -3.31
C SER A 14 0.35 12.52 -3.22
N SER A 15 0.15 13.16 -2.08
CA SER A 15 0.59 14.55 -1.84
C SER A 15 2.03 14.64 -1.39
N ASP A 16 2.62 13.56 -0.93
CA ASP A 16 3.98 13.56 -0.40
C ASP A 16 4.98 13.53 -1.55
N LYS A 17 5.73 14.61 -1.68
CA LYS A 17 6.71 14.76 -2.75
C LYS A 17 8.14 14.53 -2.30
N ASN A 18 8.34 14.15 -1.06
CA ASN A 18 9.66 13.96 -0.48
C ASN A 18 10.21 12.57 -0.65
N GLY A 19 9.37 11.59 -1.01
CA GLY A 19 9.81 10.22 -1.23
C GLY A 19 9.98 9.91 -2.71
N ASP A 20 10.71 8.86 -3.02
CA ASP A 20 10.80 8.39 -4.39
C ASP A 20 9.56 7.54 -4.73
N TYR A 21 9.37 7.30 -6.03
CA TYR A 21 8.21 6.54 -6.51
C TYR A 21 8.18 5.13 -5.95
N GLU A 22 9.32 4.46 -5.88
CA GLU A 22 9.37 3.08 -5.41
C GLU A 22 8.91 2.97 -3.97
N THR A 23 9.42 3.85 -3.10
CA THR A 23 9.03 3.85 -1.69
C THR A 23 7.57 4.19 -1.54
N THR A 24 7.09 5.19 -2.26
CA THR A 24 5.69 5.63 -2.19
C THR A 24 4.75 4.52 -2.65
N HIS A 25 5.06 3.89 -3.78
CA HIS A 25 4.25 2.78 -4.28
C HIS A 25 4.29 1.59 -3.33
N TYR A 26 5.43 1.29 -2.76
CA TYR A 26 5.52 0.22 -1.79
C TYR A 26 4.58 0.46 -0.61
N ARG A 27 4.57 1.68 -0.08
CA ARG A 27 3.69 2.02 1.04
C ARG A 27 2.22 1.94 0.64
N ALA A 28 1.88 2.39 -0.57
CA ALA A 28 0.52 2.30 -1.07
C ALA A 28 0.08 0.84 -1.21
N ASP A 29 0.95 0.01 -1.75
CA ASP A 29 0.67 -1.42 -1.89
C ASP A 29 0.45 -2.08 -0.54
N ARG A 30 1.27 -1.75 0.46
CA ARG A 30 1.10 -2.30 1.80
C ARG A 30 -0.23 -1.85 2.42
N LEU A 31 -0.66 -0.63 2.16
CA LEU A 31 -1.97 -0.17 2.64
C LEU A 31 -3.11 -0.98 2.02
N LEU A 32 -3.02 -1.25 0.72
CA LEU A 32 -4.03 -2.05 0.04
C LEU A 32 -4.06 -3.47 0.58
N ILE A 33 -2.92 -4.08 0.79
CA ILE A 33 -2.82 -5.42 1.35
C ILE A 33 -3.40 -5.45 2.76
N GLU A 34 -3.11 -4.46 3.56
CA GLU A 34 -3.66 -4.36 4.91
C GLU A 34 -5.17 -4.21 4.89
N TYR A 35 -5.69 -3.44 3.92
CA TYR A 35 -7.12 -3.25 3.78
C TYR A 35 -7.83 -4.56 3.43
N ILE A 36 -7.24 -5.34 2.53
CA ILE A 36 -7.78 -6.66 2.15
C ILE A 36 -7.75 -7.61 3.34
N ASN A 37 -6.71 -7.54 4.16
CA ASN A 37 -6.57 -8.31 5.39
C ASN A 37 -6.72 -9.82 5.14
N ASP A 38 -6.03 -10.34 4.13
CA ASP A 38 -6.04 -11.76 3.78
C ASP A 38 -4.61 -12.23 3.62
N LYS A 39 -4.19 -13.13 4.51
CA LYS A 39 -2.81 -13.57 4.54
C LYS A 39 -2.40 -14.34 3.29
N GLU A 40 -3.29 -15.10 2.71
CA GLU A 40 -2.98 -15.83 1.49
C GLU A 40 -2.71 -14.88 0.33
N ILE A 41 -3.52 -13.83 0.24
CA ILE A 41 -3.31 -12.79 -0.77
C ILE A 41 -2.01 -12.05 -0.51
N GLU A 42 -1.74 -11.72 0.73
CA GLU A 42 -0.51 -11.04 1.10
C GLU A 42 0.72 -11.86 0.72
N ASP A 43 0.71 -13.15 1.04
CA ASP A 43 1.82 -14.03 0.72
C ASP A 43 2.04 -14.15 -0.79
N ALA A 44 0.95 -14.28 -1.55
CA ALA A 44 1.03 -14.35 -3.01
C ALA A 44 1.57 -13.03 -3.59
N TYR A 45 1.15 -11.91 -3.05
CA TYR A 45 1.64 -10.61 -3.48
C TYR A 45 3.12 -10.44 -3.19
N ASP A 46 3.56 -10.88 -2.02
CA ASP A 46 4.97 -10.77 -1.63
C ASP A 46 5.87 -11.57 -2.57
N ASP A 47 5.38 -12.68 -3.10
CA ASP A 47 6.13 -13.46 -4.08
C ASP A 47 6.32 -12.71 -5.40
N VAL A 48 5.36 -11.89 -5.79
CA VAL A 48 5.46 -11.08 -7.01
C VAL A 48 6.36 -9.87 -6.80
N GLY A 49 6.36 -9.33 -5.61
CA GLY A 49 6.86 -8.00 -5.32
C GLY A 49 8.35 -7.84 -5.14
N LYS A 50 9.14 -8.62 -5.83
CA LYS A 50 10.60 -8.42 -5.74
C LYS A 50 11.03 -7.36 -6.73
N TRP A 51 11.20 -6.20 -6.23
CA TRP A 51 11.63 -5.03 -6.98
C TRP A 51 13.11 -5.10 -7.35
#